data_e27386b74653866486252966c8710f96
#
_entry.id   e27386b74653866486252966c8710f96
#
_cell.length_a   1.000
_cell.length_b   1.000
_cell.length_c   1.000
_cell.angle_alpha   90.00
_cell.angle_beta   90.00
_cell.angle_gamma   90.00
#
_symmetry.space_group_name_H-M   'P 1'
#
loop_
_entity.id
_entity.type
_entity.pdbx_description
1 polymer ?
#
loop_
_entity_poly.entity_id
_entity_poly.type
_entity_poly.pdbx_seq_one_letter_code
_entity_poly.pdbx_strand_id
1 'polypeptide(L)'
;MASAADITDYTLAEGQKSHFLEHGFVKIEKCFSPAQAADFTANMWTRLGMSPTDKSTWTEERTNMPWHHQVVISEFAPKAWEAMCQLLGGSDRISEAGYWSDSFIVNLGKSEYGAEDDLDLRKDLWGWHNDGDFFVHFLDSPQQALLVIPLWSDIVPVMLSLLFAFRGPCFSISSSAYYESFS
;
A
#
# COMPACT_ATOMS: atom_id res chain seq x y z
N MET A 1 11.05 18.88 -13.59
CA MET A 1 11.28 18.67 -12.14
C MET A 1 10.23 19.51 -11.43
N ALA A 2 9.18 18.89 -10.88
CA ALA A 2 8.25 19.61 -10.03
C ALA A 2 9.01 20.02 -8.76
N SER A 3 8.93 21.29 -8.39
CA SER A 3 9.57 21.83 -7.19
C SER A 3 8.91 21.22 -5.95
N ALA A 4 9.68 20.91 -4.92
CA ALA A 4 9.17 20.43 -3.62
C ALA A 4 8.13 21.40 -2.97
N ALA A 5 8.02 22.64 -3.47
CA ALA A 5 7.05 23.63 -3.02
C ALA A 5 5.61 23.36 -3.49
N ASP A 6 5.41 22.57 -4.56
CA ASP A 6 4.06 22.30 -5.11
C ASP A 6 3.29 21.16 -4.40
N ILE A 7 3.92 20.49 -3.42
CA ILE A 7 3.37 19.27 -2.83
C ILE A 7 2.72 19.53 -1.45
N THR A 8 2.97 20.67 -0.84
CA THR A 8 2.52 21.00 0.52
C THR A 8 1.06 21.45 0.63
N ASP A 9 0.35 21.62 -0.49
CA ASP A 9 -1.05 22.09 -0.53
C ASP A 9 -1.98 21.09 -1.21
N TYR A 10 -1.72 19.78 -1.04
CA TYR A 10 -2.58 18.77 -1.62
C TYR A 10 -3.91 18.66 -0.87
N THR A 11 -5.00 18.76 -1.61
CA THR A 11 -6.35 18.56 -1.09
C THR A 11 -7.02 17.40 -1.83
N LEU A 12 -7.63 16.48 -1.07
CA LEU A 12 -8.46 15.43 -1.63
C LEU A 12 -9.62 16.03 -2.42
N ALA A 13 -9.76 15.62 -3.69
CA ALA A 13 -10.91 16.02 -4.49
C ALA A 13 -12.21 15.47 -3.90
N GLU A 14 -13.32 16.16 -4.12
CA GLU A 14 -14.63 15.72 -3.61
C GLU A 14 -15.02 14.32 -4.09
N GLY A 15 -14.65 13.96 -5.33
CA GLY A 15 -14.85 12.59 -5.84
C GLY A 15 -14.04 11.53 -5.06
N GLN A 16 -12.82 11.85 -4.62
CA GLN A 16 -12.01 10.96 -3.79
C GLN A 16 -12.59 10.79 -2.39
N LYS A 17 -13.09 11.87 -1.80
CA LYS A 17 -13.76 11.82 -0.48
C LYS A 17 -15.05 11.00 -0.56
N SER A 18 -15.88 11.25 -1.59
CA SER A 18 -17.11 10.49 -1.82
C SER A 18 -16.82 9.01 -2.02
N HIS A 19 -15.82 8.68 -2.83
CA HIS A 19 -15.39 7.31 -3.05
C HIS A 19 -14.94 6.63 -1.76
N PHE A 20 -14.14 7.33 -0.95
CA PHE A 20 -13.70 6.80 0.34
C PHE A 20 -14.89 6.54 1.30
N LEU A 21 -15.83 7.45 1.36
CA LEU A 21 -17.03 7.30 2.21
C LEU A 21 -17.95 6.17 1.74
N GLU A 22 -18.05 5.96 0.43
CA GLU A 22 -18.92 4.95 -0.16
C GLU A 22 -18.30 3.57 -0.14
N HIS A 23 -17.00 3.46 -0.48
CA HIS A 23 -16.32 2.19 -0.71
C HIS A 23 -15.33 1.81 0.39
N GLY A 24 -15.01 2.71 1.32
CA GLY A 24 -14.09 2.46 2.43
C GLY A 24 -12.60 2.51 2.05
N PHE A 25 -12.26 2.90 0.82
CA PHE A 25 -10.87 3.07 0.39
C PHE A 25 -10.72 4.24 -0.58
N VAL A 26 -9.50 4.73 -0.73
CA VAL A 26 -9.13 5.68 -1.79
C VAL A 26 -7.71 5.42 -2.28
N LYS A 27 -7.51 5.51 -3.58
CA LYS A 27 -6.18 5.44 -4.21
C LYS A 27 -5.65 6.86 -4.45
N ILE A 28 -4.46 7.13 -3.95
CA ILE A 28 -3.74 8.40 -4.19
C ILE A 28 -2.51 8.12 -5.04
N GLU A 29 -2.52 8.62 -6.24
CA GLU A 29 -1.43 8.42 -7.19
C GLU A 29 -0.32 9.45 -7.03
N LYS A 30 0.89 9.07 -7.44
CA LYS A 30 2.07 9.94 -7.50
C LYS A 30 2.39 10.60 -6.15
N CYS A 31 2.33 9.83 -5.08
CA CYS A 31 2.71 10.29 -3.74
C CYS A 31 4.22 10.40 -3.57
N PHE A 32 4.98 9.62 -4.34
CA PHE A 32 6.42 9.68 -4.46
C PHE A 32 6.83 9.38 -5.91
N SER A 33 8.03 9.78 -6.28
CA SER A 33 8.55 9.59 -7.64
C SER A 33 9.04 8.15 -7.85
N PRO A 34 9.12 7.69 -9.11
CA PRO A 34 9.75 6.40 -9.43
C PRO A 34 11.22 6.32 -8.96
N ALA A 35 11.94 7.45 -8.96
CA ALA A 35 13.32 7.50 -8.47
C ALA A 35 13.38 7.26 -6.94
N GLN A 36 12.47 7.88 -6.17
CA GLN A 36 12.37 7.62 -4.72
C GLN A 36 12.00 6.16 -4.44
N ALA A 37 11.05 5.59 -5.20
CA ALA A 37 10.70 4.18 -5.06
C ALA A 37 11.90 3.27 -5.36
N ALA A 38 12.62 3.52 -6.45
CA ALA A 38 13.79 2.74 -6.85
C ALA A 38 14.91 2.82 -5.81
N ASP A 39 15.18 4.01 -5.26
CA ASP A 39 16.17 4.20 -4.20
C ASP A 39 15.78 3.48 -2.90
N PHE A 40 14.54 3.63 -2.48
CA PHE A 40 14.04 3.01 -1.26
C PHE A 40 14.02 1.48 -1.33
N THR A 41 13.78 0.91 -2.53
CA THR A 41 13.76 -0.55 -2.76
C THR A 41 15.09 -1.11 -3.26
N ALA A 42 16.13 -0.29 -3.41
CA ALA A 42 17.41 -0.66 -4.06
C ALA A 42 18.04 -1.95 -3.51
N ASN A 43 17.95 -2.18 -2.21
CA ASN A 43 18.54 -3.33 -1.54
C ASN A 43 17.58 -4.53 -1.39
N MET A 44 16.34 -4.42 -1.88
CA MET A 44 15.31 -5.45 -1.68
C MET A 44 15.76 -6.81 -2.21
N TRP A 45 16.18 -6.88 -3.45
CA TRP A 45 16.60 -8.15 -4.09
C TRP A 45 17.83 -8.76 -3.44
N THR A 46 18.81 -7.94 -3.03
CA THR A 46 19.98 -8.40 -2.30
C THR A 46 19.58 -9.00 -0.95
N ARG A 47 18.67 -8.38 -0.24
CA ARG A 47 18.15 -8.87 1.04
C ARG A 47 17.35 -10.16 0.91
N LEU A 48 16.64 -10.33 -0.21
CA LEU A 48 15.93 -11.56 -0.53
C LEU A 48 16.89 -12.70 -0.94
N GLY A 49 18.12 -12.40 -1.34
CA GLY A 49 19.04 -13.36 -1.94
C GLY A 49 18.59 -13.83 -3.32
N MET A 50 17.79 -13.04 -4.01
CA MET A 50 17.19 -13.35 -5.31
C MET A 50 17.61 -12.32 -6.36
N SER A 51 17.49 -12.68 -7.64
CA SER A 51 17.77 -11.80 -8.77
C SER A 51 16.45 -11.25 -9.35
N PRO A 52 16.34 -9.94 -9.63
CA PRO A 52 15.16 -9.37 -10.28
C PRO A 52 14.95 -9.87 -11.71
N THR A 53 16.00 -10.37 -12.35
CA THR A 53 16.00 -10.79 -13.77
C THR A 53 16.07 -12.30 -13.96
N ASP A 54 16.38 -13.07 -12.91
CA ASP A 54 16.47 -14.52 -12.96
C ASP A 54 15.42 -15.16 -12.04
N LYS A 55 14.30 -15.54 -12.62
CA LYS A 55 13.19 -16.18 -11.90
C LYS A 55 13.55 -17.52 -11.27
N SER A 56 14.61 -18.20 -11.72
CA SER A 56 15.06 -19.46 -11.12
C SER A 56 15.58 -19.27 -9.69
N THR A 57 15.93 -18.03 -9.32
CA THR A 57 16.35 -17.66 -7.96
C THR A 57 15.19 -17.38 -7.01
N TRP A 58 13.95 -17.31 -7.50
CA TRP A 58 12.77 -17.00 -6.71
C TRP A 58 12.29 -18.22 -5.94
N THR A 59 12.81 -18.38 -4.74
CA THR A 59 12.57 -19.56 -3.89
C THR A 59 11.28 -19.45 -3.07
N GLU A 60 10.80 -18.22 -2.87
CA GLU A 60 9.61 -17.93 -2.07
C GLU A 60 8.59 -17.12 -2.88
N GLU A 61 7.35 -17.53 -2.85
CA GLU A 61 6.27 -16.80 -3.55
C GLU A 61 5.90 -15.49 -2.86
N ARG A 62 5.95 -15.51 -1.53
CA ARG A 62 5.65 -14.38 -0.67
C ARG A 62 6.63 -14.30 0.48
N THR A 63 7.21 -13.12 0.68
CA THR A 63 8.14 -12.86 1.78
C THR A 63 7.75 -11.58 2.51
N ASN A 64 7.62 -11.66 3.84
CA ASN A 64 7.51 -10.51 4.71
C ASN A 64 8.92 -10.15 5.21
N MET A 65 9.46 -9.04 4.74
CA MET A 65 10.82 -8.63 5.07
C MET A 65 10.86 -7.87 6.40
N PRO A 66 11.85 -8.14 7.27
CA PRO A 66 12.06 -7.31 8.44
C PRO A 66 12.48 -5.90 8.02
N TRP A 67 12.17 -4.88 8.83
CA TRP A 67 12.59 -3.51 8.56
C TRP A 67 14.05 -3.28 8.98
N HIS A 68 14.77 -2.44 8.22
CA HIS A 68 16.11 -1.96 8.54
C HIS A 68 16.21 -0.44 8.44
N HIS A 69 15.38 0.16 7.61
CA HIS A 69 15.39 1.58 7.34
C HIS A 69 13.97 2.14 7.37
N GLN A 70 13.84 3.38 7.79
CA GLN A 70 12.58 4.12 7.85
C GLN A 70 12.73 5.50 7.23
N VAL A 71 11.63 6.02 6.68
CA VAL A 71 11.52 7.38 6.18
C VAL A 71 10.35 8.08 6.85
N VAL A 72 10.50 9.38 7.10
CA VAL A 72 9.41 10.21 7.59
C VAL A 72 8.44 10.47 6.44
N ILE A 73 7.16 10.12 6.62
CA ILE A 73 6.16 10.18 5.54
C ILE A 73 5.97 11.62 5.05
N SER A 74 5.89 12.58 5.96
CA SER A 74 5.71 13.99 5.61
C SER A 74 6.85 14.59 4.77
N GLU A 75 8.05 14.02 4.86
CA GLU A 75 9.22 14.43 4.08
C GLU A 75 9.34 13.63 2.77
N PHE A 76 9.12 12.33 2.85
CA PHE A 76 9.28 11.41 1.73
C PHE A 76 8.12 11.47 0.74
N ALA A 77 6.90 11.54 1.25
CA ALA A 77 5.65 11.50 0.50
C ALA A 77 4.65 12.53 1.05
N PRO A 78 4.94 13.85 0.98
CA PRO A 78 4.11 14.88 1.60
C PRO A 78 2.66 14.87 1.10
N LYS A 79 2.41 14.52 -0.16
CA LYS A 79 1.07 14.33 -0.70
C LYS A 79 0.28 13.23 0.02
N ALA A 80 0.93 12.12 0.34
CA ALA A 80 0.32 11.04 1.11
C ALA A 80 0.02 11.49 2.53
N TRP A 81 0.96 12.20 3.15
CA TRP A 81 0.80 12.77 4.49
C TRP A 81 -0.41 13.68 4.57
N GLU A 82 -0.55 14.63 3.64
CA GLU A 82 -1.70 15.54 3.58
C GLU A 82 -3.03 14.80 3.40
N ALA A 83 -3.05 13.77 2.56
CA ALA A 83 -4.23 12.93 2.39
C ALA A 83 -4.61 12.20 3.69
N MET A 84 -3.63 11.64 4.40
CA MET A 84 -3.84 10.99 5.69
C MET A 84 -4.38 11.98 6.73
N CYS A 85 -3.78 13.17 6.83
CA CYS A 85 -4.26 14.24 7.73
C CYS A 85 -5.72 14.59 7.45
N GLN A 86 -6.09 14.75 6.18
CA GLN A 86 -7.48 15.09 5.82
C GLN A 86 -8.47 13.98 6.15
N LEU A 87 -8.11 12.70 5.91
CA LEU A 87 -8.96 11.56 6.22
C LEU A 87 -9.15 11.34 7.72
N LEU A 88 -8.14 11.67 8.52
CA LEU A 88 -8.17 11.52 9.97
C LEU A 88 -8.71 12.77 10.71
N GLY A 89 -8.87 13.89 10.00
CA GLY A 89 -9.38 15.14 10.56
C GLY A 89 -8.33 16.06 11.16
N GLY A 90 -7.04 15.84 10.86
CA GLY A 90 -5.92 16.69 11.26
C GLY A 90 -4.62 15.92 11.52
N SER A 91 -3.49 16.61 11.43
CA SER A 91 -2.17 16.01 11.71
C SER A 91 -2.00 15.64 13.20
N ASP A 92 -2.69 16.30 14.09
CA ASP A 92 -2.74 16.00 15.52
C ASP A 92 -3.47 14.71 15.86
N ARG A 93 -4.17 14.13 14.87
CA ARG A 93 -4.85 12.83 14.98
C ARG A 93 -3.94 11.66 14.61
N ILE A 94 -2.79 11.92 14.00
CA ILE A 94 -1.80 10.90 13.68
C ILE A 94 -0.89 10.76 14.89
N SER A 95 -1.00 9.62 15.59
CA SER A 95 -0.10 9.31 16.69
C SER A 95 1.33 9.04 16.16
N GLU A 96 2.19 8.39 16.90
CA GLU A 96 3.63 8.26 16.64
C GLU A 96 4.06 7.67 15.28
N ALA A 97 3.14 7.26 14.43
CA ALA A 97 3.41 6.46 13.24
C ALA A 97 3.61 7.27 11.94
N GLY A 98 4.31 8.39 12.00
CA GLY A 98 4.66 9.17 10.81
C GLY A 98 5.78 8.58 9.94
N TYR A 99 6.00 7.26 9.95
CA TYR A 99 7.12 6.60 9.28
C TYR A 99 6.66 5.46 8.37
N TRP A 100 7.31 5.32 7.22
CA TRP A 100 7.31 4.09 6.45
C TRP A 100 8.64 3.36 6.61
N SER A 101 8.57 2.05 6.65
CA SER A 101 9.75 1.19 6.75
C SER A 101 9.93 0.34 5.49
N ASP A 102 11.14 -0.17 5.30
CA ASP A 102 11.50 -1.11 4.26
C ASP A 102 11.17 -2.58 4.61
N SER A 103 10.16 -2.75 5.47
CA SER A 103 9.53 -4.06 5.74
C SER A 103 8.57 -4.42 4.61
N PHE A 104 9.13 -4.76 3.45
CA PHE A 104 8.32 -5.04 2.27
C PHE A 104 7.57 -6.36 2.39
N ILE A 105 6.33 -6.36 1.92
CA ILE A 105 5.62 -7.58 1.56
C ILE A 105 5.88 -7.82 0.07
N VAL A 106 6.77 -8.76 -0.22
CA VAL A 106 7.15 -9.10 -1.59
C VAL A 106 6.34 -10.28 -2.06
N ASN A 107 5.56 -10.09 -3.13
CA ASN A 107 4.79 -11.14 -3.77
C ASN A 107 5.34 -11.35 -5.19
N LEU A 108 5.90 -12.51 -5.44
CA LEU A 108 6.50 -12.87 -6.72
C LEU A 108 5.52 -13.65 -7.62
N GLY A 109 4.34 -14.00 -7.08
CA GLY A 109 3.30 -14.74 -7.77
C GLY A 109 3.63 -16.23 -7.92
N LYS A 110 2.58 -17.02 -8.20
CA LYS A 110 2.70 -18.43 -8.62
C LYS A 110 2.52 -18.53 -10.12
N SER A 111 3.34 -19.38 -10.74
CA SER A 111 3.15 -19.79 -12.12
C SER A 111 1.84 -20.60 -12.34
N GLU A 112 1.23 -21.07 -11.26
CA GLU A 112 0.05 -21.95 -11.27
C GLU A 112 -1.28 -21.20 -11.19
N TYR A 113 -1.29 -19.90 -10.84
CA TYR A 113 -2.51 -19.11 -10.94
C TYR A 113 -2.77 -18.79 -12.41
N GLY A 114 -3.68 -19.55 -13.00
CA GLY A 114 -4.25 -19.28 -14.31
C GLY A 114 -4.86 -17.88 -14.37
N ALA A 115 -5.37 -17.53 -15.54
CA ALA A 115 -6.02 -16.25 -15.79
C ALA A 115 -7.10 -15.94 -14.74
N GLU A 116 -7.43 -14.66 -14.59
CA GLU A 116 -8.40 -14.07 -13.63
C GLU A 116 -9.73 -14.81 -13.44
N ASP A 117 -10.08 -15.71 -14.35
CA ASP A 117 -11.37 -16.43 -14.36
C ASP A 117 -11.53 -17.51 -13.28
N ASP A 118 -10.44 -17.87 -12.57
CA ASP A 118 -10.49 -19.00 -11.64
C ASP A 118 -10.52 -18.60 -10.15
N LEU A 119 -10.50 -17.31 -9.82
CA LEU A 119 -10.55 -16.85 -8.42
C LEU A 119 -11.98 -16.81 -7.90
N ASP A 120 -12.46 -17.87 -7.27
CA ASP A 120 -13.74 -17.85 -6.55
C ASP A 120 -13.54 -17.28 -5.12
N LEU A 121 -13.74 -15.99 -5.00
CA LEU A 121 -13.62 -15.25 -3.73
C LEU A 121 -14.43 -15.84 -2.56
N ARG A 122 -15.43 -16.67 -2.85
CA ARG A 122 -16.25 -17.33 -1.84
C ARG A 122 -15.62 -18.61 -1.33
N LYS A 123 -14.77 -19.24 -2.15
CA LYS A 123 -14.07 -20.48 -1.81
C LYS A 123 -12.65 -20.23 -1.34
N ASP A 124 -11.99 -19.21 -1.91
CA ASP A 124 -10.58 -18.89 -1.66
C ASP A 124 -10.44 -17.83 -0.55
N LEU A 125 -11.17 -18.00 0.55
CA LEU A 125 -11.09 -17.13 1.74
C LEU A 125 -9.77 -17.31 2.52
N TRP A 126 -8.88 -18.15 2.03
CA TRP A 126 -7.58 -18.34 2.65
C TRP A 126 -6.75 -17.05 2.57
N GLY A 127 -6.26 -16.61 3.72
CA GLY A 127 -5.48 -15.38 3.81
C GLY A 127 -6.28 -14.11 4.09
N TRP A 128 -7.61 -14.19 4.16
CA TRP A 128 -8.41 -13.07 4.67
C TRP A 128 -8.17 -12.89 6.17
N HIS A 129 -7.83 -11.69 6.56
CA HIS A 129 -7.58 -11.32 7.95
C HIS A 129 -7.93 -9.85 8.18
N ASN A 130 -8.04 -9.46 9.43
CA ASN A 130 -7.99 -8.06 9.84
C ASN A 130 -6.57 -7.75 10.28
N ASP A 131 -6.02 -6.62 9.84
CA ASP A 131 -4.74 -6.17 10.38
C ASP A 131 -4.86 -5.96 11.89
N GLY A 132 -3.88 -6.49 12.63
CA GLY A 132 -3.92 -6.49 14.09
C GLY A 132 -4.77 -7.59 14.71
N ASP A 133 -5.06 -8.68 14.02
CA ASP A 133 -5.79 -9.85 14.53
C ASP A 133 -5.13 -10.55 15.72
N PHE A 134 -3.89 -10.19 16.04
CA PHE A 134 -3.09 -10.67 17.17
C PHE A 134 -3.37 -9.95 18.50
N PHE A 135 -4.27 -8.96 18.54
CA PHE A 135 -4.71 -8.30 19.78
C PHE A 135 -6.21 -7.91 19.74
N VAL A 136 -6.76 -7.60 20.90
CA VAL A 136 -8.18 -7.23 21.01
C VAL A 136 -8.37 -5.78 20.65
N HIS A 137 -9.24 -5.51 19.67
CA HIS A 137 -9.64 -4.18 19.26
C HIS A 137 -10.98 -3.76 19.87
N PHE A 138 -11.09 -2.47 20.15
CA PHE A 138 -12.33 -1.81 20.47
C PHE A 138 -12.66 -0.79 19.38
N LEU A 139 -13.89 -0.30 19.32
CA LEU A 139 -14.31 0.65 18.27
C LEU A 139 -13.56 2.00 18.29
N ASP A 140 -12.95 2.32 19.41
CA ASP A 140 -12.14 3.53 19.65
C ASP A 140 -10.64 3.25 19.73
N SER A 141 -10.20 2.05 19.36
CA SER A 141 -8.78 1.70 19.34
C SER A 141 -8.03 2.52 18.29
N PRO A 142 -7.03 3.31 18.67
CA PRO A 142 -6.33 4.23 17.76
C PRO A 142 -5.54 3.48 16.66
N GLN A 143 -5.21 2.22 16.88
CA GLN A 143 -4.47 1.37 15.93
C GLN A 143 -5.28 0.97 14.69
N GLN A 144 -6.61 1.17 14.72
CA GLN A 144 -7.52 0.76 13.62
C GLN A 144 -8.07 1.95 12.83
N ALA A 145 -7.49 3.14 12.97
CA ALA A 145 -8.06 4.35 12.37
C ALA A 145 -7.91 4.38 10.85
N LEU A 146 -6.75 4.02 10.30
CA LEU A 146 -6.46 4.07 8.87
C LEU A 146 -5.35 3.08 8.50
N LEU A 147 -5.63 2.17 7.57
CA LEU A 147 -4.60 1.34 6.94
C LEU A 147 -4.04 2.05 5.71
N VAL A 148 -2.72 2.16 5.63
CA VAL A 148 -2.01 2.80 4.52
C VAL A 148 -1.08 1.80 3.86
N ILE A 149 -1.25 1.59 2.55
CA ILE A 149 -0.47 0.63 1.78
C ILE A 149 0.31 1.36 0.69
N PRO A 150 1.61 1.63 0.88
CA PRO A 150 2.47 2.17 -0.17
C PRO A 150 2.80 1.08 -1.20
N LEU A 151 2.48 1.33 -2.47
CA LEU A 151 2.76 0.43 -3.58
C LEU A 151 4.07 0.85 -4.25
N TRP A 152 5.12 0.07 -4.04
CA TRP A 152 6.48 0.37 -4.51
C TRP A 152 6.73 -0.08 -5.95
N SER A 153 5.89 -0.94 -6.50
CA SER A 153 5.92 -1.43 -7.88
C SER A 153 4.51 -1.47 -8.45
N ASP A 154 4.42 -1.63 -9.76
CA ASP A 154 3.16 -1.91 -10.42
C ASP A 154 2.62 -3.27 -9.95
N ILE A 155 1.32 -3.31 -9.72
CA ILE A 155 0.62 -4.54 -9.43
C ILE A 155 0.00 -5.03 -10.73
N VAL A 156 0.37 -6.25 -11.14
CA VAL A 156 -0.24 -6.90 -12.29
C VAL A 156 -1.19 -8.01 -11.81
N PRO A 157 -2.31 -8.25 -12.51
CA PRO A 157 -3.38 -9.13 -12.02
C PRO A 157 -2.94 -10.53 -11.62
N VAL A 158 -1.93 -11.10 -12.27
CA VAL A 158 -1.44 -12.46 -11.99
C VAL A 158 -0.51 -12.54 -10.77
N MET A 159 0.02 -11.40 -10.31
CA MET A 159 1.03 -11.38 -9.24
C MET A 159 0.44 -11.10 -7.86
N LEU A 160 -0.73 -10.50 -7.80
CA LEU A 160 -1.32 -10.16 -6.51
C LEU A 160 -2.83 -9.98 -6.63
N SER A 161 -3.57 -10.92 -6.11
CA SER A 161 -4.95 -10.67 -5.72
C SER A 161 -4.95 -10.03 -4.33
N LEU A 162 -4.60 -8.76 -4.24
CA LEU A 162 -4.88 -7.97 -3.05
C LEU A 162 -6.36 -7.54 -3.14
N LEU A 163 -7.24 -8.42 -2.76
CA LEU A 163 -8.66 -8.15 -2.68
C LEU A 163 -8.96 -7.59 -1.29
N PHE A 164 -9.40 -6.36 -1.27
CA PHE A 164 -9.90 -5.73 -0.07
C PHE A 164 -11.42 -5.79 -0.05
N ALA A 165 -11.99 -6.56 0.87
CA ALA A 165 -13.39 -6.42 1.23
C ALA A 165 -13.46 -5.57 2.51
N PHE A 166 -13.77 -4.30 2.36
CA PHE A 166 -13.82 -3.37 3.49
C PHE A 166 -15.21 -3.23 4.08
N ARG A 167 -15.27 -3.23 5.40
CA ARG A 167 -16.34 -2.59 6.18
C ARG A 167 -15.77 -1.48 7.10
N GLY A 168 -14.68 -0.83 6.67
CA GLY A 168 -14.05 0.24 7.44
C GLY A 168 -13.12 1.09 6.56
N PRO A 169 -12.68 2.26 6.99
CA PRO A 169 -11.86 3.16 6.19
C PRO A 169 -10.47 2.58 5.92
N CYS A 170 -10.09 2.50 4.65
CA CYS A 170 -8.77 2.10 4.20
C CYS A 170 -8.20 3.07 3.18
N PHE A 171 -6.89 3.14 3.12
CA PHE A 171 -6.15 4.05 2.28
C PHE A 171 -5.05 3.32 1.50
N SER A 172 -5.06 3.40 0.17
CA SER A 172 -4.02 2.84 -0.69
C SER A 172 -3.26 3.94 -1.41
N ILE A 173 -1.93 3.82 -1.43
CA ILE A 173 -1.00 4.78 -2.05
C ILE A 173 -0.15 4.06 -3.09
N SER A 174 -0.12 4.58 -4.33
CA SER A 174 0.71 4.02 -5.39
C SER A 174 1.62 5.03 -6.06
N SER A 175 2.73 4.54 -6.63
CA SER A 175 3.66 5.35 -7.42
C SER A 175 3.26 5.47 -8.89
N SER A 176 2.45 4.58 -9.43
CA SER A 176 2.09 4.54 -10.85
C SER A 176 0.59 4.41 -11.09
N ALA A 177 0.19 4.88 -12.28
CA ALA A 177 -1.15 4.77 -12.79
C ALA A 177 -1.31 3.41 -13.47
N TYR A 178 -2.15 2.53 -12.92
CA TYR A 178 -2.97 1.61 -13.71
C TYR A 178 -3.84 0.77 -12.77
N TYR A 179 -5.08 1.17 -12.63
CA TYR A 179 -6.21 0.29 -12.48
C TYR A 179 -7.41 1.00 -13.10
N GLU A 180 -7.72 0.66 -14.35
CA GLU A 180 -9.01 0.94 -14.93
C GLU A 180 -9.95 -0.23 -14.61
N SER A 181 -11.13 0.17 -14.17
CA SER A 181 -12.40 -0.54 -14.21
C SER A 181 -12.57 -1.81 -13.38
N PHE A 182 -13.25 -1.67 -12.28
CA PHE A 182 -14.37 -2.56 -11.97
C PHE A 182 -15.65 -1.71 -11.99
N SER A 183 -16.38 -1.81 -13.11
CA SER A 183 -17.80 -1.46 -13.23
C SER A 183 -18.63 -2.70 -12.93
#